data_30f8241e1453ced32a97fd5260c2ad26
#
_entry.id   30f8241e1453ced32a97fd5260c2ad26
#
_cell.length_a   1.000
_cell.length_b   1.000
_cell.length_c   1.000
_cell.angle_alpha   90.00
_cell.angle_beta   90.00
_cell.angle_gamma   90.00
#
_symmetry.space_group_name_H-M   'P 1'
#
loop_
_entity.id
_entity.type
_entity.pdbx_description
1 polymer ?
#
loop_
_entity_poly.entity_id
_entity_poly.type
_entity_poly.pdbx_seq_one_letter_code
_entity_poly.pdbx_strand_id
1 'polypeptide(L)'
;MDSLRSGRLYAIVLVVLALITLPYWASRYWILVILLFSLNLGLSQMWNLLAGYSGLISLGQQSFIGLGGYALAVFSIYYGFPIWLSIIIGGIISVLFAFMISAPIFRMRGVYFAIGTWTVAEVLRILFSNWKYVGYGMGLFVKPAYALSFNTIYYTALGIGIASVALVYFLLRSKLGLGLMAIRDEETASETLGVDIFRCKLNCFLISAGVTGAVSGVLYLHNIFIQPYSAFGIDWTVRLVFITIIGGIGTIEGPIIGSFLYVFLHQWLSEYPSVSLLILGSIAIGVILIAPKGIMGTIQEKLGFEILSPRRK
;
A
#
# COMPACT_ATOMS: atom_id res chain seq x y z
N MET A 1 -12.73 -3.73 -31.64
CA MET A 1 -12.50 -3.81 -30.17
C MET A 1 -11.14 -4.43 -29.83
N ASP A 2 -10.65 -5.39 -30.61
CA ASP A 2 -9.33 -6.04 -30.35
C ASP A 2 -8.12 -5.13 -30.59
N SER A 3 -8.18 -4.21 -31.55
CA SER A 3 -7.11 -3.25 -31.84
C SER A 3 -6.88 -2.24 -30.70
N LEU A 4 -7.94 -1.78 -30.03
CA LEU A 4 -7.84 -0.89 -28.87
C LEU A 4 -7.29 -1.60 -27.62
N ARG A 5 -7.58 -2.89 -27.49
CA ARG A 5 -7.07 -3.74 -26.40
C ARG A 5 -5.58 -4.03 -26.59
N SER A 6 -5.18 -4.30 -27.82
CA SER A 6 -3.80 -4.49 -28.24
C SER A 6 -2.97 -3.22 -28.02
N GLY A 7 -3.48 -2.04 -28.42
CA GLY A 7 -2.77 -0.76 -28.20
C GLY A 7 -2.54 -0.41 -26.74
N ARG A 8 -3.51 -0.71 -25.84
CA ARG A 8 -3.35 -0.51 -24.39
C ARG A 8 -2.28 -1.42 -23.79
N LEU A 9 -2.24 -2.69 -24.21
CA LEU A 9 -1.22 -3.63 -23.77
C LEU A 9 0.18 -3.16 -24.19
N TYR A 10 0.34 -2.72 -25.43
CA TYR A 10 1.61 -2.17 -25.92
C TYR A 10 2.05 -0.94 -25.12
N ALA A 11 1.13 -0.03 -24.80
CA ALA A 11 1.43 1.16 -23.99
C ALA A 11 1.92 0.77 -22.59
N ILE A 12 1.25 -0.18 -21.91
CA ILE A 12 1.67 -0.66 -20.58
C ILE A 12 3.06 -1.30 -20.65
N VAL A 13 3.29 -2.18 -21.63
CA VAL A 13 4.58 -2.84 -21.82
C VAL A 13 5.68 -1.80 -22.09
N LEU A 14 5.43 -0.80 -22.90
CA LEU A 14 6.39 0.26 -23.19
C LEU A 14 6.74 1.07 -21.95
N VAL A 15 5.75 1.44 -21.13
CA VAL A 15 5.98 2.14 -19.85
C VAL A 15 6.82 1.27 -18.90
N VAL A 16 6.49 -0.02 -18.76
CA VAL A 16 7.25 -0.94 -17.89
C VAL A 16 8.69 -1.10 -18.39
N LEU A 17 8.91 -1.23 -19.71
CA LEU A 17 10.25 -1.30 -20.29
C LEU A 17 11.03 0.00 -20.05
N ALA A 18 10.39 1.16 -20.20
CA ALA A 18 11.02 2.46 -19.92
C ALA A 18 11.45 2.55 -18.44
N LEU A 19 10.62 2.07 -17.51
CA LEU A 19 10.95 2.03 -16.07
C LEU A 19 12.10 1.05 -15.77
N ILE A 20 12.16 -0.10 -16.43
CA ILE A 20 13.26 -1.07 -16.26
C ILE A 20 14.59 -0.50 -16.78
N THR A 21 14.56 0.24 -17.89
CA THR A 21 15.78 0.82 -18.48
C THR A 21 16.20 2.14 -17.84
N LEU A 22 15.36 2.74 -16.99
CA LEU A 22 15.58 4.05 -16.37
C LEU A 22 16.94 4.20 -15.66
N PRO A 23 17.47 3.21 -14.88
CA PRO A 23 18.75 3.33 -14.22
C PRO A 23 19.96 3.50 -15.15
N TYR A 24 19.83 3.23 -16.45
CA TYR A 24 20.92 3.33 -17.42
C TYR A 24 21.09 4.73 -18.02
N TRP A 25 20.02 5.56 -18.00
CA TRP A 25 20.03 6.87 -18.66
C TRP A 25 19.50 8.02 -17.78
N ALA A 26 18.84 7.73 -16.67
CA ALA A 26 18.29 8.74 -15.79
C ALA A 26 19.24 9.11 -14.64
N SER A 27 19.13 10.34 -14.14
CA SER A 27 19.86 10.76 -12.95
C SER A 27 19.37 10.00 -11.69
N ARG A 28 20.24 9.94 -10.68
CA ARG A 28 19.95 9.27 -9.39
C ARG A 28 18.69 9.82 -8.72
N TYR A 29 18.37 11.07 -8.95
CA TYR A 29 17.14 11.72 -8.46
C TYR A 29 15.89 11.04 -9.03
N TRP A 30 15.80 10.84 -10.34
CA TRP A 30 14.66 10.19 -10.96
C TRP A 30 14.51 8.73 -10.59
N ILE A 31 15.63 8.03 -10.39
CA ILE A 31 15.61 6.65 -9.89
C ILE A 31 15.00 6.62 -8.48
N LEU A 32 15.37 7.58 -7.61
CA LEU A 32 14.80 7.71 -6.27
C LEU A 32 13.29 8.02 -6.32
N VAL A 33 12.87 8.95 -7.17
CA VAL A 33 11.44 9.31 -7.34
C VAL A 33 10.60 8.10 -7.73
N ILE A 34 11.06 7.31 -8.72
CA ILE A 34 10.33 6.11 -9.17
C ILE A 34 10.39 4.99 -8.12
N LEU A 35 11.49 4.84 -7.38
CA LEU A 35 11.58 3.93 -6.25
C LEU A 35 10.50 4.26 -5.20
N LEU A 36 10.44 5.51 -4.75
CA LEU A 36 9.44 5.99 -3.79
C LEU A 36 8.01 5.87 -4.33
N PHE A 37 7.81 6.17 -5.61
CA PHE A 37 6.55 5.96 -6.30
C PHE A 37 6.11 4.49 -6.21
N SER A 38 7.00 3.55 -6.55
CA SER A 38 6.69 2.12 -6.57
C SER A 38 6.33 1.57 -5.18
N LEU A 39 7.03 2.02 -4.14
CA LEU A 39 6.72 1.65 -2.75
C LEU A 39 5.37 2.21 -2.29
N ASN A 40 5.12 3.50 -2.52
CA ASN A 40 3.84 4.12 -2.18
C ASN A 40 2.68 3.50 -2.98
N LEU A 41 2.90 3.16 -4.25
CA LEU A 41 1.94 2.45 -5.08
C LEU A 41 1.59 1.08 -4.49
N GLY A 42 2.58 0.29 -4.08
CA GLY A 42 2.34 -1.02 -3.46
C GLY A 42 1.52 -0.92 -2.18
N LEU A 43 1.87 0.02 -1.30
CA LEU A 43 1.16 0.25 -0.04
C LEU A 43 -0.26 0.78 -0.27
N SER A 44 -0.43 1.75 -1.15
CA SER A 44 -1.74 2.37 -1.41
C SER A 44 -2.69 1.43 -2.16
N GLN A 45 -2.18 0.54 -3.03
CA GLN A 45 -3.00 -0.52 -3.64
C GLN A 45 -3.58 -1.47 -2.58
N MET A 46 -2.81 -1.79 -1.54
CA MET A 46 -3.30 -2.65 -0.46
C MET A 46 -4.33 -1.95 0.42
N TRP A 47 -4.15 -0.67 0.68
CA TRP A 47 -5.16 0.12 1.38
C TRP A 47 -6.43 0.29 0.53
N ASN A 48 -6.29 0.56 -0.76
CA ASN A 48 -7.41 0.65 -1.70
C ASN A 48 -8.17 -0.68 -1.84
N LEU A 49 -7.46 -1.80 -1.77
CA LEU A 49 -8.08 -3.13 -1.77
C LEU A 49 -9.04 -3.29 -0.58
N LEU A 50 -8.65 -2.82 0.61
CA LEU A 50 -9.50 -2.84 1.79
C LEU A 50 -10.63 -1.79 1.71
N ALA A 51 -10.28 -0.52 1.58
CA ALA A 51 -11.25 0.56 1.66
C ALA A 51 -12.12 0.68 0.40
N GLY A 52 -11.49 0.57 -0.78
CA GLY A 52 -12.13 0.81 -2.06
C GLY A 52 -12.97 -0.35 -2.57
N TYR A 53 -12.60 -1.59 -2.26
CA TYR A 53 -13.28 -2.77 -2.81
C TYR A 53 -14.00 -3.63 -1.77
N SER A 54 -13.60 -3.59 -0.49
CA SER A 54 -14.32 -4.32 0.56
C SER A 54 -15.07 -3.42 1.54
N GLY A 55 -14.97 -2.10 1.41
CA GLY A 55 -15.61 -1.15 2.33
C GLY A 55 -14.96 -1.09 3.72
N LEU A 56 -13.82 -1.74 3.94
CA LEU A 56 -13.11 -1.76 5.21
C LEU A 56 -12.12 -0.59 5.32
N ILE A 57 -12.58 0.56 5.81
CA ILE A 57 -11.74 1.75 6.00
C ILE A 57 -10.85 1.52 7.22
N SER A 58 -9.65 0.97 6.99
CA SER A 58 -8.66 0.70 8.03
C SER A 58 -7.77 1.91 8.27
N LEU A 59 -7.61 2.31 9.52
CA LEU A 59 -6.61 3.28 9.97
C LEU A 59 -5.41 2.61 10.66
N GLY A 60 -5.24 1.31 10.46
CA GLY A 60 -4.20 0.50 11.10
C GLY A 60 -3.17 -0.11 10.15
N GLN A 61 -3.07 0.37 8.91
CA GLN A 61 -2.15 -0.20 7.92
C GLN A 61 -0.69 -0.10 8.34
N GLN A 62 -0.33 0.93 9.12
CA GLN A 62 0.99 1.08 9.72
C GLN A 62 1.38 -0.07 10.67
N SER A 63 0.43 -0.84 11.21
CA SER A 63 0.74 -2.06 11.96
C SER A 63 1.56 -3.04 11.13
N PHE A 64 1.14 -3.27 9.88
CA PHE A 64 1.81 -4.20 8.97
C PHE A 64 3.09 -3.59 8.39
N ILE A 65 3.14 -2.26 8.23
CA ILE A 65 4.35 -1.54 7.84
C ILE A 65 5.42 -1.70 8.91
N GLY A 66 5.07 -1.48 10.18
CA GLY A 66 5.99 -1.67 11.29
C GLY A 66 6.45 -3.11 11.44
N LEU A 67 5.51 -4.07 11.43
CA LEU A 67 5.84 -5.49 11.59
C LEU A 67 6.76 -6.00 10.47
N GLY A 68 6.47 -5.66 9.20
CA GLY A 68 7.31 -6.05 8.07
C GLY A 68 8.72 -5.46 8.15
N GLY A 69 8.83 -4.17 8.49
CA GLY A 69 10.11 -3.50 8.65
C GLY A 69 10.94 -4.04 9.81
N TYR A 70 10.32 -4.27 10.97
CA TYR A 70 11.01 -4.87 12.11
C TYR A 70 11.38 -6.33 11.89
N ALA A 71 10.54 -7.10 11.18
CA ALA A 71 10.91 -8.45 10.79
C ALA A 71 12.16 -8.45 9.90
N LEU A 72 12.19 -7.59 8.87
CA LEU A 72 13.41 -7.42 8.07
C LEU A 72 14.62 -7.13 8.96
N ALA A 73 14.54 -6.11 9.85
CA ALA A 73 15.64 -5.71 10.70
C ALA A 73 16.10 -6.85 11.61
N VAL A 74 15.18 -7.47 12.33
CA VAL A 74 15.48 -8.52 13.32
C VAL A 74 16.09 -9.75 12.63
N PHE A 75 15.46 -10.29 11.59
CA PHE A 75 15.93 -11.51 10.95
C PHE A 75 17.23 -11.32 10.18
N SER A 76 17.45 -10.15 9.58
CA SER A 76 18.70 -9.88 8.87
C SER A 76 19.87 -9.53 9.81
N ILE A 77 19.63 -8.85 10.94
CA ILE A 77 20.71 -8.41 11.86
C ILE A 77 21.07 -9.51 12.86
N TYR A 78 20.06 -10.07 13.55
CA TYR A 78 20.32 -10.99 14.66
C TYR A 78 20.43 -12.45 14.24
N TYR A 79 19.67 -12.86 13.19
CA TYR A 79 19.71 -14.24 12.71
C TYR A 79 20.56 -14.42 11.44
N GLY A 80 21.06 -13.34 10.82
CA GLY A 80 21.88 -13.40 9.63
C GLY A 80 21.16 -13.96 8.38
N PHE A 81 19.83 -13.92 8.36
CA PHE A 81 19.06 -14.41 7.23
C PHE A 81 19.28 -13.54 5.98
N PRO A 82 19.23 -14.14 4.79
CA PRO A 82 19.25 -13.39 3.54
C PRO A 82 18.13 -12.34 3.54
N ILE A 83 18.42 -11.16 3.01
CA ILE A 83 17.49 -10.01 2.98
C ILE A 83 16.15 -10.40 2.35
N TRP A 84 16.18 -11.14 1.25
CA TRP A 84 14.97 -11.58 0.54
C TRP A 84 14.09 -12.49 1.38
N LEU A 85 14.71 -13.42 2.11
CA LEU A 85 14.00 -14.29 3.04
C LEU A 85 13.39 -13.48 4.19
N SER A 86 14.13 -12.49 4.71
CA SER A 86 13.64 -11.61 5.79
C SER A 86 12.43 -10.77 5.35
N ILE A 87 12.38 -10.33 4.09
CA ILE A 87 11.20 -9.64 3.51
C ILE A 87 9.99 -10.58 3.46
N ILE A 88 10.18 -11.82 2.99
CA ILE A 88 9.10 -12.82 2.94
C ILE A 88 8.58 -13.13 4.34
N ILE A 89 9.48 -13.34 5.30
CA ILE A 89 9.13 -13.55 6.71
C ILE A 89 8.32 -12.36 7.26
N GLY A 90 8.69 -11.12 6.91
CA GLY A 90 7.95 -9.91 7.28
C GLY A 90 6.52 -9.91 6.76
N GLY A 91 6.32 -10.35 5.52
CA GLY A 91 4.99 -10.57 4.95
C GLY A 91 4.20 -11.66 5.71
N ILE A 92 4.82 -12.80 6.01
CA ILE A 92 4.19 -13.90 6.75
C ILE A 92 3.81 -13.47 8.16
N ILE A 93 4.69 -12.78 8.89
CA ILE A 93 4.40 -12.27 10.25
C ILE A 93 3.21 -11.30 10.19
N SER A 94 3.14 -10.44 9.19
CA SER A 94 2.02 -9.53 8.99
C SER A 94 0.71 -10.28 8.74
N VAL A 95 0.72 -11.38 7.95
CA VAL A 95 -0.44 -12.25 7.74
C VAL A 95 -0.87 -12.93 9.03
N LEU A 96 0.06 -13.52 9.78
CA LEU A 96 -0.24 -14.19 11.05
C LEU A 96 -0.83 -13.22 12.07
N PHE A 97 -0.27 -12.03 12.17
CA PHE A 97 -0.80 -10.98 13.04
C PHE A 97 -2.20 -10.52 12.60
N ALA A 98 -2.41 -10.29 11.29
CA ALA A 98 -3.71 -9.96 10.75
C ALA A 98 -4.75 -11.03 11.04
N PHE A 99 -4.38 -12.32 10.90
CA PHE A 99 -5.25 -13.44 11.24
C PHE A 99 -5.63 -13.42 12.72
N MET A 100 -4.66 -13.21 13.62
CA MET A 100 -4.87 -13.17 15.07
C MET A 100 -5.85 -12.06 15.48
N ILE A 101 -5.74 -10.86 14.89
CA ILE A 101 -6.59 -9.72 15.23
C ILE A 101 -7.91 -9.67 14.46
N SER A 102 -8.09 -10.51 13.44
CA SER A 102 -9.27 -10.46 12.55
C SER A 102 -10.59 -10.70 13.28
N ALA A 103 -10.62 -11.68 14.18
CA ALA A 103 -11.84 -12.06 14.89
C ALA A 103 -12.41 -10.93 15.78
N PRO A 104 -11.63 -10.24 16.63
CA PRO A 104 -12.15 -9.09 17.38
C PRO A 104 -12.42 -7.88 16.49
N ILE A 105 -11.58 -7.61 15.48
CA ILE A 105 -11.70 -6.41 14.63
C ILE A 105 -12.94 -6.49 13.73
N PHE A 106 -13.28 -7.63 13.15
CA PHE A 106 -14.45 -7.76 12.27
C PHE A 106 -15.79 -7.76 13.01
N ARG A 107 -15.80 -7.79 14.34
CA ARG A 107 -17.00 -7.51 15.13
C ARG A 107 -17.33 -6.03 15.18
N MET A 108 -16.36 -5.15 14.89
CA MET A 108 -16.54 -3.71 14.83
C MET A 108 -17.01 -3.32 13.43
N ARG A 109 -17.87 -2.29 13.32
CA ARG A 109 -18.40 -1.80 12.04
C ARG A 109 -18.15 -0.30 11.89
N GLY A 110 -18.00 0.16 10.65
CA GLY A 110 -17.87 1.58 10.33
C GLY A 110 -16.70 2.25 11.05
N VAL A 111 -16.98 3.34 11.76
CA VAL A 111 -15.98 4.14 12.48
C VAL A 111 -15.29 3.34 13.59
N TYR A 112 -15.98 2.41 14.24
CA TYR A 112 -15.37 1.59 15.30
C TYR A 112 -14.31 0.65 14.74
N PHE A 113 -14.48 0.13 13.52
CA PHE A 113 -13.46 -0.65 12.83
C PHE A 113 -12.21 0.19 12.56
N ALA A 114 -12.38 1.42 12.08
CA ALA A 114 -11.27 2.34 11.82
C ALA A 114 -10.49 2.67 13.10
N ILE A 115 -11.19 3.03 14.18
CA ILE A 115 -10.57 3.33 15.48
C ILE A 115 -9.90 2.07 16.07
N GLY A 116 -10.55 0.91 15.99
CA GLY A 116 -10.00 -0.36 16.48
C GLY A 116 -8.70 -0.74 15.78
N THR A 117 -8.63 -0.61 14.45
CA THR A 117 -7.41 -0.87 13.69
C THR A 117 -6.29 0.11 14.02
N TRP A 118 -6.61 1.39 14.24
CA TRP A 118 -5.63 2.39 14.70
C TRP A 118 -5.12 2.05 16.11
N THR A 119 -6.01 1.71 17.04
CA THR A 119 -5.63 1.32 18.40
C THR A 119 -4.65 0.14 18.40
N VAL A 120 -4.85 -0.84 17.52
CA VAL A 120 -3.91 -1.97 17.36
C VAL A 120 -2.52 -1.48 16.94
N ALA A 121 -2.44 -0.55 16.01
CA ALA A 121 -1.16 0.02 15.59
C ALA A 121 -0.47 0.78 16.73
N GLU A 122 -1.24 1.50 17.53
CA GLU A 122 -0.70 2.25 18.68
C GLU A 122 -0.21 1.31 19.78
N VAL A 123 -0.92 0.21 20.03
CA VAL A 123 -0.46 -0.85 20.96
C VAL A 123 0.87 -1.44 20.49
N LEU A 124 1.02 -1.76 19.21
CA LEU A 124 2.28 -2.23 18.65
C LEU A 124 3.39 -1.18 18.82
N ARG A 125 3.10 0.10 18.54
CA ARG A 125 4.05 1.20 18.72
C ARG A 125 4.59 1.23 20.15
N ILE A 126 3.70 1.16 21.14
CA ILE A 126 4.08 1.16 22.56
C ILE A 126 4.88 -0.09 22.93
N LEU A 127 4.44 -1.27 22.48
CA LEU A 127 5.14 -2.54 22.73
C LEU A 127 6.57 -2.50 22.19
N PHE A 128 6.74 -2.11 20.92
CA PHE A 128 8.07 -2.04 20.29
C PHE A 128 8.94 -0.93 20.90
N SER A 129 8.35 0.17 21.37
CA SER A 129 9.09 1.24 22.06
C SER A 129 9.65 0.81 23.42
N ASN A 130 9.03 -0.16 24.07
CA ASN A 130 9.45 -0.67 25.37
C ASN A 130 10.21 -2.02 25.28
N TRP A 131 10.37 -2.57 24.09
CA TRP A 131 10.99 -3.87 23.91
C TRP A 131 12.50 -3.77 23.73
N LYS A 132 13.25 -4.30 24.72
CA LYS A 132 14.74 -4.26 24.75
C LYS A 132 15.37 -4.85 23.50
N TYR A 133 14.82 -5.96 23.01
CA TYR A 133 15.39 -6.72 21.90
C TYR A 133 15.44 -5.93 20.57
N VAL A 134 14.54 -4.99 20.38
CA VAL A 134 14.48 -4.12 19.19
C VAL A 134 15.05 -2.72 19.46
N GLY A 135 15.87 -2.56 20.50
CA GLY A 135 16.58 -1.31 20.81
C GLY A 135 15.72 -0.25 21.50
N TYR A 136 14.63 -0.64 22.15
CA TYR A 136 13.64 0.27 22.74
C TYR A 136 13.14 1.31 21.71
N GLY A 137 12.83 2.52 22.14
CA GLY A 137 12.43 3.62 21.25
C GLY A 137 13.55 4.21 20.37
N MET A 138 14.81 3.80 20.57
CA MET A 138 15.97 4.31 19.81
C MET A 138 16.03 3.78 18.37
N GLY A 139 15.41 2.63 18.09
CA GLY A 139 15.38 2.01 16.76
C GLY A 139 16.63 1.19 16.42
N LEU A 140 16.63 0.66 15.19
CA LEU A 140 17.67 -0.23 14.66
C LEU A 140 18.15 0.26 13.29
N PHE A 141 19.48 0.16 13.05
CA PHE A 141 20.06 0.32 11.72
C PHE A 141 20.09 -1.02 10.99
N VAL A 142 19.48 -1.09 9.83
CA VAL A 142 19.46 -2.27 8.96
C VAL A 142 20.81 -2.39 8.24
N LYS A 143 21.88 -2.76 8.98
CA LYS A 143 23.24 -2.86 8.46
C LYS A 143 23.37 -3.71 7.18
N PRO A 144 22.67 -4.86 7.02
CA PRO A 144 22.74 -5.65 5.80
C PRO A 144 22.30 -4.90 4.53
N ALA A 145 21.50 -3.82 4.66
CA ALA A 145 21.09 -2.98 3.53
C ALA A 145 22.29 -2.29 2.84
N TYR A 146 23.36 -2.00 3.56
CA TYR A 146 24.57 -1.39 2.99
C TYR A 146 25.30 -2.30 1.96
N ALA A 147 25.08 -3.61 2.01
CA ALA A 147 25.66 -4.53 1.05
C ALA A 147 24.93 -4.54 -0.30
N LEU A 148 23.73 -3.95 -0.36
CA LEU A 148 22.93 -3.90 -1.59
C LEU A 148 23.23 -2.64 -2.41
N SER A 149 23.33 -2.82 -3.73
CA SER A 149 23.40 -1.66 -4.62
C SER A 149 22.05 -0.91 -4.64
N PHE A 150 22.10 0.39 -4.86
CA PHE A 150 20.91 1.22 -4.99
C PHE A 150 19.99 0.73 -6.13
N ASN A 151 20.57 0.25 -7.23
CA ASN A 151 19.82 -0.31 -8.34
C ASN A 151 19.08 -1.59 -7.95
N THR A 152 19.65 -2.42 -7.08
CA THR A 152 18.97 -3.63 -6.58
C THR A 152 17.71 -3.27 -5.78
N ILE A 153 17.80 -2.27 -4.92
CA ILE A 153 16.66 -1.78 -4.15
C ILE A 153 15.60 -1.19 -5.08
N TYR A 154 16.03 -0.44 -6.11
CA TYR A 154 15.15 0.10 -7.14
C TYR A 154 14.35 -0.99 -7.87
N TYR A 155 15.03 -2.00 -8.42
CA TYR A 155 14.36 -3.09 -9.15
C TYR A 155 13.43 -3.90 -8.25
N THR A 156 13.78 -4.06 -6.99
CA THR A 156 12.91 -4.74 -6.02
C THR A 156 11.66 -3.92 -5.73
N ALA A 157 11.81 -2.61 -5.50
CA ALA A 157 10.69 -1.70 -5.29
C ALA A 157 9.76 -1.66 -6.52
N LEU A 158 10.34 -1.58 -7.73
CA LEU A 158 9.59 -1.62 -8.98
C LEU A 158 8.84 -2.94 -9.15
N GLY A 159 9.52 -4.05 -8.91
CA GLY A 159 8.93 -5.39 -9.00
C GLY A 159 7.75 -5.58 -8.05
N ILE A 160 7.90 -5.20 -6.77
CA ILE A 160 6.84 -5.36 -5.77
C ILE A 160 5.68 -4.37 -6.02
N GLY A 161 5.95 -3.18 -6.54
CA GLY A 161 4.93 -2.22 -6.95
C GLY A 161 4.07 -2.75 -8.11
N ILE A 162 4.71 -3.26 -9.17
CA ILE A 162 4.02 -3.87 -10.32
C ILE A 162 3.26 -5.12 -9.87
N ALA A 163 3.87 -5.97 -9.04
CA ALA A 163 3.23 -7.17 -8.51
C ALA A 163 1.98 -6.85 -7.69
N SER A 164 1.99 -5.77 -6.90
CA SER A 164 0.83 -5.32 -6.13
C SER A 164 -0.33 -4.90 -7.02
N VAL A 165 -0.07 -4.18 -8.12
CA VAL A 165 -1.10 -3.81 -9.11
C VAL A 165 -1.65 -5.04 -9.81
N ALA A 166 -0.76 -5.93 -10.25
CA ALA A 166 -1.15 -7.18 -10.92
C ALA A 166 -1.99 -8.07 -9.99
N LEU A 167 -1.59 -8.20 -8.73
CA LEU A 167 -2.31 -8.97 -7.72
C LEU A 167 -3.74 -8.44 -7.54
N VAL A 168 -3.91 -7.12 -7.36
CA VAL A 168 -5.24 -6.52 -7.23
C VAL A 168 -6.07 -6.74 -8.50
N TYR A 169 -5.47 -6.56 -9.67
CA TYR A 169 -6.15 -6.79 -10.96
C TYR A 169 -6.68 -8.23 -11.09
N PHE A 170 -5.84 -9.25 -10.82
CA PHE A 170 -6.26 -10.65 -10.90
C PHE A 170 -7.24 -11.02 -9.79
N LEU A 171 -7.04 -10.49 -8.57
CA LEU A 171 -7.93 -10.73 -7.45
C LEU A 171 -9.34 -10.22 -7.74
N LEU A 172 -9.47 -9.01 -8.28
CA LEU A 172 -10.78 -8.43 -8.61
C LEU A 172 -11.52 -9.20 -9.72
N ARG A 173 -10.82 -9.93 -10.56
CA ARG A 173 -11.40 -10.81 -11.58
C ARG A 173 -11.76 -12.21 -11.08
N SER A 174 -11.38 -12.54 -9.85
CA SER A 174 -11.70 -13.80 -9.20
C SER A 174 -13.09 -13.76 -8.54
N LYS A 175 -13.55 -14.92 -8.05
CA LYS A 175 -14.79 -15.02 -7.25
C LYS A 175 -14.71 -14.17 -5.98
N LEU A 176 -13.52 -14.08 -5.39
CA LEU A 176 -13.28 -13.27 -4.19
C LEU A 176 -13.50 -11.78 -4.48
N GLY A 177 -13.00 -11.27 -5.60
CA GLY A 177 -13.20 -9.88 -6.00
C GLY A 177 -14.67 -9.53 -6.23
N LEU A 178 -15.44 -10.42 -6.87
CA LEU A 178 -16.88 -10.24 -7.02
C LEU A 178 -17.59 -10.18 -5.67
N GLY A 179 -17.23 -11.09 -4.75
CA GLY A 179 -17.78 -11.10 -3.39
C GLY A 179 -17.47 -9.82 -2.62
N LEU A 180 -16.23 -9.29 -2.73
CA LEU A 180 -15.84 -8.04 -2.07
C LEU A 180 -16.64 -6.84 -2.59
N MET A 181 -16.82 -6.70 -3.90
CA MET A 181 -17.62 -5.62 -4.48
C MET A 181 -19.09 -5.70 -4.05
N ALA A 182 -19.66 -6.91 -4.01
CA ALA A 182 -21.02 -7.11 -3.53
C ALA A 182 -21.15 -6.70 -2.05
N ILE A 183 -20.22 -7.13 -1.19
CA ILE A 183 -20.20 -6.76 0.24
C ILE A 183 -20.07 -5.25 0.44
N ARG A 184 -19.25 -4.58 -0.37
CA ARG A 184 -19.08 -3.13 -0.32
C ARG A 184 -20.38 -2.38 -0.64
N ASP A 185 -21.11 -2.86 -1.66
CA ASP A 185 -22.35 -2.21 -2.11
C ASP A 185 -23.48 -2.44 -1.11
N GLU A 186 -23.70 -3.68 -0.65
CA GLU A 186 -24.70 -4.00 0.38
C GLU A 186 -24.37 -5.33 1.07
N GLU A 187 -23.98 -5.28 2.34
CA GLU A 187 -23.52 -6.45 3.12
C GLU A 187 -24.64 -7.47 3.33
N THR A 188 -25.83 -7.00 3.70
CA THR A 188 -27.00 -7.86 4.00
C THR A 188 -27.54 -8.56 2.75
N ALA A 189 -27.60 -7.85 1.62
CA ALA A 189 -27.98 -8.43 0.34
C ALA A 189 -26.98 -9.49 -0.14
N SER A 190 -25.69 -9.27 0.08
CA SER A 190 -24.64 -10.22 -0.30
C SER A 190 -24.73 -11.53 0.47
N GLU A 191 -25.09 -11.46 1.77
CA GLU A 191 -25.31 -12.62 2.61
C GLU A 191 -26.48 -13.49 2.11
N THR A 192 -27.57 -12.86 1.70
CA THR A 192 -28.75 -13.56 1.13
C THR A 192 -28.44 -14.25 -0.20
N LEU A 193 -27.45 -13.73 -0.94
CA LEU A 193 -26.94 -14.37 -2.19
C LEU A 193 -25.91 -15.48 -1.91
N GLY A 194 -25.64 -15.81 -0.65
CA GLY A 194 -24.73 -16.88 -0.24
C GLY A 194 -23.25 -16.51 -0.22
N VAL A 195 -22.91 -15.22 -0.20
CA VAL A 195 -21.53 -14.76 -0.04
C VAL A 195 -21.11 -14.90 1.43
N ASP A 196 -20.05 -15.67 1.68
CA ASP A 196 -19.45 -15.75 3.04
C ASP A 196 -18.66 -14.46 3.32
N ILE A 197 -19.31 -13.51 4.00
CA ILE A 197 -18.79 -12.18 4.31
C ILE A 197 -17.51 -12.27 5.10
N PHE A 198 -17.48 -13.13 6.15
CA PHE A 198 -16.31 -13.24 7.02
C PHE A 198 -15.08 -13.73 6.24
N ARG A 199 -15.23 -14.80 5.46
CA ARG A 199 -14.11 -15.34 4.65
C ARG A 199 -13.64 -14.37 3.59
N CYS A 200 -14.54 -13.66 2.92
CA CYS A 200 -14.18 -12.66 1.93
C CYS A 200 -13.38 -11.51 2.55
N LYS A 201 -13.87 -10.93 3.66
CA LYS A 201 -13.18 -9.87 4.40
C LYS A 201 -11.83 -10.36 4.95
N LEU A 202 -11.79 -11.56 5.53
CA LEU A 202 -10.58 -12.16 6.06
C LEU A 202 -9.50 -12.32 4.98
N ASN A 203 -9.85 -12.95 3.85
CA ASN A 203 -8.89 -13.16 2.77
C ASN A 203 -8.35 -11.82 2.23
N CYS A 204 -9.21 -10.83 2.05
CA CYS A 204 -8.82 -9.49 1.64
C CYS A 204 -7.84 -8.86 2.65
N PHE A 205 -8.13 -8.97 3.94
CA PHE A 205 -7.32 -8.42 5.02
C PHE A 205 -5.96 -9.10 5.12
N LEU A 206 -5.90 -10.44 5.01
CA LEU A 206 -4.65 -11.21 5.03
C LEU A 206 -3.76 -10.89 3.83
N ILE A 207 -4.34 -10.81 2.63
CA ILE A 207 -3.60 -10.43 1.41
C ILE A 207 -3.03 -9.02 1.55
N SER A 208 -3.86 -8.07 1.99
CA SER A 208 -3.42 -6.69 2.21
C SER A 208 -2.29 -6.61 3.23
N ALA A 209 -2.43 -7.31 4.37
CA ALA A 209 -1.42 -7.34 5.42
C ALA A 209 -0.08 -7.93 4.94
N GLY A 210 -0.13 -9.08 4.26
CA GLY A 210 1.07 -9.76 3.78
C GLY A 210 1.86 -8.96 2.76
N VAL A 211 1.16 -8.39 1.78
CA VAL A 211 1.82 -7.54 0.77
C VAL A 211 2.34 -6.26 1.39
N THR A 212 1.57 -5.60 2.28
CA THR A 212 2.04 -4.41 3.00
C THR A 212 3.30 -4.70 3.81
N GLY A 213 3.36 -5.83 4.52
CA GLY A 213 4.54 -6.26 5.26
C GLY A 213 5.76 -6.49 4.36
N ALA A 214 5.57 -7.10 3.20
CA ALA A 214 6.65 -7.31 2.23
C ALA A 214 7.14 -6.00 1.60
N VAL A 215 6.22 -5.10 1.19
CA VAL A 215 6.56 -3.76 0.65
C VAL A 215 7.33 -2.96 1.69
N SER A 216 6.90 -3.02 2.96
CA SER A 216 7.56 -2.35 4.07
C SER A 216 8.98 -2.84 4.29
N GLY A 217 9.24 -4.14 4.11
CA GLY A 217 10.61 -4.66 4.14
C GLY A 217 11.51 -3.94 3.12
N VAL A 218 11.05 -3.78 1.87
CA VAL A 218 11.81 -3.04 0.85
C VAL A 218 11.93 -1.55 1.20
N LEU A 219 10.89 -0.96 1.79
CA LEU A 219 10.91 0.42 2.26
C LEU A 219 12.04 0.66 3.28
N TYR A 220 12.20 -0.26 4.25
CA TYR A 220 13.24 -0.12 5.27
C TYR A 220 14.64 -0.56 4.81
N LEU A 221 14.76 -1.26 3.68
CA LEU A 221 16.04 -1.36 2.97
C LEU A 221 16.48 0.00 2.40
N HIS A 222 15.54 0.78 1.90
CA HIS A 222 15.84 2.12 1.40
C HIS A 222 16.14 3.10 2.55
N ASN A 223 15.31 3.10 3.60
CA ASN A 223 15.45 4.02 4.73
C ASN A 223 16.63 3.68 5.64
N ILE A 224 17.11 2.42 5.63
CA ILE A 224 18.26 1.91 6.41
C ILE A 224 18.05 1.96 7.93
N PHE A 225 17.12 2.75 8.42
CA PHE A 225 16.83 2.96 9.83
C PHE A 225 15.35 2.78 10.13
N ILE A 226 15.04 2.04 11.20
CA ILE A 226 13.68 1.80 11.67
C ILE A 226 13.58 2.13 13.16
N GLN A 227 12.57 2.92 13.51
CA GLN A 227 12.20 3.22 14.89
C GLN A 227 10.69 3.08 15.08
N PRO A 228 10.21 2.74 16.31
CA PRO A 228 8.79 2.44 16.51
C PRO A 228 7.87 3.61 16.17
N TYR A 229 8.27 4.83 16.52
CA TYR A 229 7.47 6.03 16.27
C TYR A 229 7.19 6.24 14.76
N SER A 230 8.21 6.11 13.92
CA SER A 230 8.03 6.27 12.48
C SER A 230 7.43 5.03 11.81
N ALA A 231 7.70 3.82 12.33
CA ALA A 231 7.25 2.58 11.72
C ALA A 231 5.74 2.32 11.91
N PHE A 232 5.22 2.65 13.10
CA PHE A 232 3.82 2.48 13.47
C PHE A 232 3.07 3.82 13.52
N GLY A 233 3.66 4.91 13.04
CA GLY A 233 3.06 6.25 13.04
C GLY A 233 1.84 6.34 12.12
N ILE A 234 0.84 7.12 12.55
CA ILE A 234 -0.39 7.35 11.78
C ILE A 234 -0.13 8.05 10.44
N ASP A 235 1.01 8.73 10.30
CA ASP A 235 1.41 9.43 9.08
C ASP A 235 1.38 8.53 7.84
N TRP A 236 1.69 7.24 8.01
CA TRP A 236 1.57 6.25 6.94
C TRP A 236 0.14 6.10 6.44
N THR A 237 -0.81 5.93 7.37
CA THR A 237 -2.22 5.81 6.97
C THR A 237 -2.73 7.09 6.34
N VAL A 238 -2.41 8.26 6.90
CA VAL A 238 -2.78 9.56 6.30
C VAL A 238 -2.26 9.67 4.87
N ARG A 239 -1.01 9.26 4.63
CA ARG A 239 -0.40 9.23 3.29
C ARG A 239 -1.16 8.30 2.34
N LEU A 240 -1.48 7.07 2.77
CA LEU A 240 -2.17 6.10 1.93
C LEU A 240 -3.60 6.52 1.60
N VAL A 241 -4.29 7.10 2.58
CA VAL A 241 -5.62 7.71 2.43
C VAL A 241 -5.57 8.84 1.40
N PHE A 242 -4.61 9.76 1.56
CA PHE A 242 -4.39 10.87 0.61
C PHE A 242 -4.19 10.36 -0.82
N ILE A 243 -3.25 9.43 -1.01
CA ILE A 243 -2.95 8.85 -2.32
C ILE A 243 -4.20 8.24 -2.95
N THR A 244 -4.92 7.44 -2.18
CA THR A 244 -6.04 6.66 -2.70
C THR A 244 -7.27 7.52 -2.97
N ILE A 245 -7.57 8.48 -2.10
CA ILE A 245 -8.73 9.37 -2.27
C ILE A 245 -8.50 10.32 -3.45
N ILE A 246 -7.32 10.96 -3.54
CA ILE A 246 -7.02 11.87 -4.64
C ILE A 246 -6.96 11.11 -5.97
N GLY A 247 -6.31 9.94 -5.97
CA GLY A 247 -6.21 9.13 -7.17
C GLY A 247 -7.57 8.62 -7.66
N GLY A 248 -8.43 8.22 -6.74
CA GLY A 248 -9.77 7.64 -6.97
C GLY A 248 -9.96 6.31 -6.28
N ILE A 249 -10.64 6.34 -5.14
CA ILE A 249 -10.93 5.15 -4.33
C ILE A 249 -11.78 4.14 -5.11
N GLY A 250 -11.46 2.85 -4.99
CA GLY A 250 -12.19 1.78 -5.68
C GLY A 250 -11.88 1.66 -7.17
N THR A 251 -10.79 2.28 -7.65
CA THR A 251 -10.25 2.07 -8.98
C THR A 251 -8.81 1.52 -8.90
N ILE A 252 -8.39 0.70 -9.87
CA ILE A 252 -7.03 0.14 -9.90
C ILE A 252 -6.02 1.23 -10.26
N GLU A 253 -6.40 2.11 -11.16
CA GLU A 253 -5.60 3.21 -11.66
C GLU A 253 -5.45 4.36 -10.65
N GLY A 254 -6.41 4.51 -9.72
CA GLY A 254 -6.41 5.57 -8.71
C GLY A 254 -5.12 5.64 -7.93
N PRO A 255 -4.69 4.57 -7.23
CA PRO A 255 -3.42 4.56 -6.52
C PRO A 255 -2.19 4.83 -7.40
N ILE A 256 -2.23 4.51 -8.70
CA ILE A 256 -1.13 4.81 -9.64
C ILE A 256 -0.99 6.33 -9.80
N ILE A 257 -2.09 7.01 -10.13
CA ILE A 257 -2.12 8.46 -10.31
C ILE A 257 -1.84 9.17 -8.98
N GLY A 258 -2.49 8.71 -7.92
CA GLY A 258 -2.33 9.30 -6.59
C GLY A 258 -0.91 9.17 -6.03
N SER A 259 -0.26 8.01 -6.21
CA SER A 259 1.13 7.81 -5.77
C SER A 259 2.10 8.68 -6.56
N PHE A 260 1.90 8.81 -7.87
CA PHE A 260 2.71 9.68 -8.69
C PHE A 260 2.58 11.15 -8.23
N LEU A 261 1.36 11.63 -8.08
CA LEU A 261 1.09 12.98 -7.63
C LEU A 261 1.66 13.24 -6.23
N TYR A 262 1.43 12.30 -5.30
CA TYR A 262 1.94 12.42 -3.93
C TYR A 262 3.47 12.51 -3.90
N VAL A 263 4.18 11.59 -4.57
CA VAL A 263 5.64 11.57 -4.54
C VAL A 263 6.20 12.83 -5.19
N PHE A 264 5.63 13.25 -6.31
CA PHE A 264 6.05 14.49 -6.98
C PHE A 264 5.87 15.71 -6.08
N LEU A 265 4.68 15.87 -5.47
CA LEU A 265 4.41 16.98 -4.55
C LEU A 265 5.28 16.92 -3.30
N HIS A 266 5.45 15.73 -2.72
CA HIS A 266 6.26 15.53 -1.52
C HIS A 266 7.74 15.88 -1.77
N GLN A 267 8.30 15.50 -2.94
CA GLN A 267 9.67 15.85 -3.29
C GLN A 267 9.82 17.36 -3.53
N TRP A 268 8.85 17.97 -4.19
CA TRP A 268 8.87 19.42 -4.41
C TRP A 268 8.72 20.22 -3.11
N LEU A 269 7.89 19.71 -2.18
CA LEU A 269 7.65 20.33 -0.87
C LEU A 269 8.69 19.93 0.19
N SER A 270 9.66 19.07 -0.12
CA SER A 270 10.69 18.64 0.82
C SER A 270 11.59 19.78 1.32
N GLU A 271 11.68 20.87 0.54
CA GLU A 271 12.38 22.09 0.93
C GLU A 271 11.61 22.90 2.01
N TYR A 272 10.32 22.64 2.18
CA TYR A 272 9.44 23.35 3.13
C TYR A 272 8.70 22.38 4.08
N PRO A 273 9.40 21.63 4.96
CA PRO A 273 8.80 20.58 5.78
C PRO A 273 7.64 21.07 6.65
N SER A 274 7.76 22.29 7.19
CA SER A 274 6.76 22.86 8.12
C SER A 274 5.41 23.16 7.47
N VAL A 275 5.38 23.43 6.17
CA VAL A 275 4.15 23.76 5.41
C VAL A 275 3.69 22.64 4.49
N SER A 276 4.51 21.62 4.28
CA SER A 276 4.23 20.52 3.36
C SER A 276 2.91 19.80 3.69
N LEU A 277 2.66 19.52 4.96
CA LEU A 277 1.42 18.88 5.42
C LEU A 277 0.19 19.78 5.21
N LEU A 278 0.31 21.08 5.44
CA LEU A 278 -0.77 22.05 5.19
C LEU A 278 -1.11 22.13 3.70
N ILE A 279 -0.09 22.20 2.85
CA ILE A 279 -0.28 22.25 1.39
C ILE A 279 -0.92 20.93 0.90
N LEU A 280 -0.39 19.78 1.31
CA LEU A 280 -0.96 18.48 0.94
C LEU A 280 -2.40 18.36 1.41
N GLY A 281 -2.70 18.77 2.65
CA GLY A 281 -4.07 18.77 3.18
C GLY A 281 -5.00 19.70 2.38
N SER A 282 -4.54 20.89 2.04
CA SER A 282 -5.31 21.84 1.22
C SER A 282 -5.59 21.32 -0.18
N ILE A 283 -4.60 20.66 -0.81
CA ILE A 283 -4.76 20.01 -2.11
C ILE A 283 -5.79 18.87 -2.00
N ALA A 284 -5.71 18.06 -0.92
CA ALA A 284 -6.68 16.99 -0.70
C ALA A 284 -8.11 17.53 -0.62
N ILE A 285 -8.33 18.56 0.19
CA ILE A 285 -9.63 19.23 0.32
C ILE A 285 -10.10 19.77 -1.03
N GLY A 286 -9.23 20.47 -1.76
CA GLY A 286 -9.55 21.01 -3.08
C GLY A 286 -9.96 19.92 -4.08
N VAL A 287 -9.22 18.81 -4.12
CA VAL A 287 -9.56 17.66 -5.00
C VAL A 287 -10.88 17.02 -4.60
N ILE A 288 -11.13 16.82 -3.30
CA ILE A 288 -12.41 16.23 -2.83
C ILE A 288 -13.61 17.11 -3.20
N LEU A 289 -13.47 18.43 -3.12
CA LEU A 289 -14.54 19.37 -3.46
C LEU A 289 -14.81 19.42 -4.97
N ILE A 290 -13.77 19.36 -5.80
CA ILE A 290 -13.90 19.46 -7.27
C ILE A 290 -14.18 18.08 -7.90
N ALA A 291 -13.56 17.04 -7.38
CA ALA A 291 -13.61 15.68 -7.89
C ALA A 291 -13.88 14.67 -6.75
N PRO A 292 -15.12 14.57 -6.23
CA PRO A 292 -15.44 13.76 -5.07
C PRO A 292 -15.17 12.26 -5.26
N LYS A 293 -15.08 11.78 -6.50
CA LYS A 293 -14.70 10.40 -6.86
C LYS A 293 -13.19 10.25 -7.09
N GLY A 294 -12.41 11.28 -6.78
CA GLY A 294 -10.98 11.38 -7.12
C GLY A 294 -10.75 11.65 -8.61
N ILE A 295 -9.49 11.84 -8.98
CA ILE A 295 -9.10 12.20 -10.35
C ILE A 295 -9.53 11.11 -11.33
N MET A 296 -9.18 9.85 -11.06
CA MET A 296 -9.49 8.74 -11.97
C MET A 296 -10.98 8.42 -12.00
N GLY A 297 -11.68 8.47 -10.86
CA GLY A 297 -13.12 8.26 -10.82
C GLY A 297 -13.89 9.28 -11.64
N THR A 298 -13.45 10.56 -11.61
CA THR A 298 -14.05 11.62 -12.42
C THR A 298 -13.74 11.45 -13.92
N ILE A 299 -12.54 11.01 -14.27
CA ILE A 299 -12.16 10.70 -15.64
C ILE A 299 -13.01 9.54 -16.18
N GLN A 300 -13.19 8.48 -15.41
CA GLN A 300 -14.00 7.32 -15.77
C GLN A 300 -15.46 7.70 -16.02
N GLU A 301 -16.02 8.58 -15.17
CA GLU A 301 -17.40 9.03 -15.28
C GLU A 301 -17.63 9.92 -16.52
N LYS A 302 -16.72 10.87 -16.79
CA LYS A 302 -16.86 11.82 -17.90
C LYS A 302 -16.48 11.24 -19.28
N LEU A 303 -15.47 10.38 -19.34
CA LEU A 303 -14.92 9.88 -20.60
C LEU A 303 -15.25 8.41 -20.85
N GLY A 304 -15.86 7.69 -19.91
CA GLY A 304 -16.10 6.25 -20.02
C GLY A 304 -14.82 5.42 -20.18
N PHE A 305 -13.67 5.98 -19.80
CA PHE A 305 -12.35 5.43 -20.08
C PHE A 305 -11.83 4.64 -18.87
N GLU A 306 -11.86 3.31 -18.96
CA GLU A 306 -11.23 2.39 -18.02
C GLU A 306 -10.02 1.72 -18.69
N ILE A 307 -8.83 1.87 -18.10
CA ILE A 307 -7.61 1.20 -18.62
C ILE A 307 -7.57 -0.25 -18.15
N LEU A 308 -7.83 -0.47 -16.86
CA LEU A 308 -7.77 -1.77 -16.17
C LEU A 308 -9.16 -2.12 -15.62
N SER A 309 -10.14 -2.37 -16.50
CA SER A 309 -11.49 -2.72 -16.05
C SER A 309 -11.51 -4.06 -15.29
N PRO A 310 -12.00 -4.11 -14.04
CA PRO A 310 -12.19 -5.35 -13.31
C PRO A 310 -13.36 -6.17 -13.83
N ARG A 311 -14.29 -5.56 -14.60
CA ARG A 311 -15.47 -6.25 -15.13
C ARG A 311 -15.08 -7.22 -16.25
N ARG A 312 -15.46 -8.50 -16.10
CA ARG A 312 -15.51 -9.43 -17.23
C ARG A 312 -16.65 -8.96 -18.15
N LYS A 313 -16.30 -8.54 -19.37
CA LYS A 313 -17.28 -8.47 -20.47
C LYS A 313 -17.48 -9.83 -21.04
#